data_dbf17886d169b16f2296bce7db49bcd1
#
_entry.id   dbf17886d169b16f2296bce7db49bcd1
#
_cell.length_a   1.000
_cell.length_b   1.000
_cell.length_c   1.000
_cell.angle_alpha   90.00
_cell.angle_beta   90.00
_cell.angle_gamma   90.00
#
_symmetry.space_group_name_H-M   'P 1'
#
loop_
_entity.id
_entity.type
_entity.pdbx_description
1 polymer ?
#
loop_
_entity_poly.entity_id
_entity_poly.type
_entity_poly.pdbx_seq_one_letter_code
_entity_poly.pdbx_strand_id
1 'polypeptide(L)'
;MIDKIQILDNNIIELAKTFHTEQNTKIAKFLTEFGGKKGVIAFTIITMIIILIYYMKKSKEKKLHKEEDVSMFKARITGYAVALSVPITLGIAVVTKTVIKMLVNRPRPNAFPEIMVETGKSFPSGHSIGIATMVTILIYFVIISDMNRVLKYILVTLLILFSIVIASTRLYMGVHYLSDVIAGLTLGYIIGT
;
A
#
# COMPACT_ATOMS: atom_id res chain seq x y z
N MET A 1 22.25 11.29 16.76
CA MET A 1 21.40 10.27 16.06
C MET A 1 20.72 10.86 14.84
N ILE A 2 20.08 12.01 14.94
CA ILE A 2 19.40 12.71 13.83
C ILE A 2 20.36 12.96 12.68
N ASP A 3 21.60 13.43 12.96
CA ASP A 3 22.61 13.71 11.94
C ASP A 3 22.97 12.47 11.10
N LYS A 4 23.05 11.28 11.73
CA LYS A 4 23.32 10.02 11.00
C LYS A 4 22.19 9.63 10.04
N ILE A 5 20.94 9.86 10.45
CA ILE A 5 19.78 9.61 9.59
C ILE A 5 19.80 10.57 8.39
N GLN A 6 20.09 11.85 8.62
CA GLN A 6 20.16 12.84 7.55
C GLN A 6 21.28 12.54 6.56
N ILE A 7 22.45 12.08 7.05
CA ILE A 7 23.56 11.66 6.18
C ILE A 7 23.13 10.48 5.30
N LEU A 8 22.47 9.47 5.89
CA LEU A 8 21.97 8.33 5.14
C LEU A 8 20.92 8.74 4.11
N ASP A 9 19.98 9.60 4.50
CA ASP A 9 18.94 10.14 3.60
C ASP A 9 19.58 10.86 2.39
N ASN A 10 20.60 11.67 2.62
CA ASN A 10 21.30 12.40 1.55
C ASN A 10 22.10 11.43 0.65
N ASN A 11 22.80 10.44 1.23
CA ASN A 11 23.55 9.45 0.45
C ASN A 11 22.63 8.65 -0.48
N ILE A 12 21.42 8.31 -0.04
CA ILE A 12 20.45 7.61 -0.88
C ILE A 12 19.92 8.50 -2.01
N ILE A 13 19.78 9.80 -1.80
CA ILE A 13 19.42 10.74 -2.88
C ILE A 13 20.53 10.79 -3.93
N GLU A 14 21.79 10.90 -3.53
CA GLU A 14 22.92 10.89 -4.46
C GLU A 14 23.02 9.54 -5.21
N LEU A 15 22.81 8.42 -4.52
CA LEU A 15 22.75 7.12 -5.16
C LEU A 15 21.61 7.03 -6.18
N ALA A 16 20.43 7.55 -5.86
CA ALA A 16 19.28 7.53 -6.77
C ALA A 16 19.60 8.25 -8.10
N LYS A 17 20.36 9.36 -8.04
CA LYS A 17 20.79 10.13 -9.21
C LYS A 17 21.59 9.28 -10.20
N THR A 18 22.40 8.33 -9.73
CA THR A 18 23.22 7.46 -10.60
C THR A 18 22.40 6.53 -11.50
N PHE A 19 21.14 6.26 -11.12
CA PHE A 19 20.22 5.42 -11.88
C PHE A 19 19.33 6.20 -12.84
N HIS A 20 19.45 7.53 -12.91
CA HIS A 20 18.59 8.35 -13.76
C HIS A 20 18.92 8.14 -15.23
N THR A 21 17.97 7.58 -15.94
CA THR A 21 17.91 7.48 -17.40
C THR A 21 16.48 7.80 -17.84
N GLU A 22 16.30 8.15 -19.11
CA GLU A 22 14.96 8.40 -19.65
C GLU A 22 14.04 7.17 -19.47
N GLN A 23 14.56 5.97 -19.75
CA GLN A 23 13.82 4.73 -19.63
C GLN A 23 13.42 4.43 -18.18
N ASN A 24 14.38 4.50 -17.23
CA ASN A 24 14.11 4.26 -15.83
C ASN A 24 13.10 5.27 -15.26
N THR A 25 13.20 6.52 -15.72
CA THR A 25 12.25 7.57 -15.30
C THR A 25 10.83 7.29 -15.78
N LYS A 26 10.66 6.83 -17.02
CA LYS A 26 9.34 6.39 -17.53
C LYS A 26 8.77 5.24 -16.71
N ILE A 27 9.59 4.24 -16.41
CA ILE A 27 9.20 3.09 -15.58
C ILE A 27 8.81 3.55 -14.16
N ALA A 28 9.63 4.37 -13.52
CA ALA A 28 9.36 4.88 -12.17
C ALA A 28 8.07 5.72 -12.12
N LYS A 29 7.82 6.58 -13.11
CA LYS A 29 6.58 7.34 -13.24
C LYS A 29 5.35 6.44 -13.40
N PHE A 30 5.44 5.38 -14.19
CA PHE A 30 4.37 4.40 -14.33
C PHE A 30 4.12 3.64 -13.02
N LEU A 31 5.18 3.12 -12.41
CA LEU A 31 5.07 2.33 -11.17
C LEU A 31 4.53 3.15 -10.00
N THR A 32 4.93 4.41 -9.86
CA THR A 32 4.47 5.26 -8.74
C THR A 32 2.96 5.49 -8.75
N GLU A 33 2.29 5.41 -9.90
CA GLU A 33 0.83 5.57 -10.00
C GLU A 33 0.08 4.54 -9.16
N PHE A 34 0.62 3.32 -8.99
CA PHE A 34 0.02 2.29 -8.14
C PHE A 34 -0.03 2.68 -6.66
N GLY A 35 0.96 3.43 -6.16
CA GLY A 35 0.98 3.98 -4.80
C GLY A 35 0.28 5.34 -4.67
N GLY A 36 -0.08 5.95 -5.78
CA GLY A 36 -0.80 7.22 -5.85
C GLY A 36 -2.28 7.09 -5.47
N LYS A 37 -2.96 8.24 -5.30
CA LYS A 37 -4.38 8.25 -4.91
C LYS A 37 -5.26 7.42 -5.85
N LYS A 38 -5.08 7.56 -7.18
CA LYS A 38 -5.85 6.83 -8.18
C LYS A 38 -5.61 5.32 -8.10
N GLY A 39 -4.36 4.90 -7.99
CA GLY A 39 -3.99 3.49 -7.87
C GLY A 39 -4.58 2.85 -6.61
N VAL A 40 -4.42 3.48 -5.45
CA VAL A 40 -4.97 2.99 -4.18
C VAL A 40 -6.50 2.91 -4.23
N ILE A 41 -7.20 3.89 -4.82
CA ILE A 41 -8.66 3.85 -4.98
C ILE A 41 -9.06 2.70 -5.91
N ALA A 42 -8.40 2.53 -7.04
CA ALA A 42 -8.69 1.44 -7.97
C ALA A 42 -8.50 0.07 -7.31
N PHE A 43 -7.39 -0.13 -6.62
CA PHE A 43 -7.13 -1.34 -5.84
C PHE A 43 -8.20 -1.59 -4.77
N THR A 44 -8.63 -0.55 -4.06
CA THR A 44 -9.70 -0.64 -3.06
C THR A 44 -10.97 -1.18 -3.67
N ILE A 45 -11.42 -0.58 -4.77
CA ILE A 45 -12.65 -0.98 -5.47
C ILE A 45 -12.54 -2.43 -5.96
N ILE A 46 -11.43 -2.79 -6.61
CA ILE A 46 -11.20 -4.14 -7.12
C ILE A 46 -11.22 -5.16 -5.97
N THR A 47 -10.52 -4.86 -4.88
CA THR A 47 -10.48 -5.75 -3.70
C THR A 47 -11.86 -5.93 -3.09
N MET A 48 -12.64 -4.87 -2.94
CA MET A 48 -14.02 -4.94 -2.46
C MET A 48 -14.90 -5.82 -3.36
N ILE A 49 -14.80 -5.66 -4.67
CA ILE A 49 -15.56 -6.45 -5.64
C ILE A 49 -15.19 -7.93 -5.52
N ILE A 50 -13.90 -8.26 -5.45
CA ILE A 50 -13.43 -9.65 -5.29
C ILE A 50 -13.98 -10.26 -4.00
N ILE A 51 -13.92 -9.53 -2.87
CA ILE A 51 -14.47 -9.98 -1.59
C ILE A 51 -15.97 -10.26 -1.71
N LEU A 52 -16.74 -9.35 -2.27
CA LEU A 52 -18.18 -9.50 -2.43
C LEU A 52 -18.52 -10.70 -3.31
N ILE A 53 -17.84 -10.88 -4.44
CA ILE A 53 -18.04 -12.05 -5.32
C ILE A 53 -17.75 -13.35 -4.57
N TYR A 54 -16.65 -13.42 -3.83
CA TYR A 54 -16.27 -14.59 -3.03
C TYR A 54 -17.36 -14.97 -2.03
N TYR A 55 -17.84 -14.02 -1.22
CA TYR A 55 -18.86 -14.30 -0.21
C TYR A 55 -20.26 -14.57 -0.81
N MET A 56 -20.57 -13.95 -1.96
CA MET A 56 -21.81 -14.27 -2.69
C MET A 56 -21.77 -15.70 -3.23
N LYS A 57 -20.63 -16.15 -3.78
CA LYS A 57 -20.44 -17.53 -4.24
C LYS A 57 -20.59 -18.50 -3.07
N LYS A 58 -19.92 -18.26 -1.96
CA LYS A 58 -20.02 -19.05 -0.73
C LYS A 58 -21.44 -19.14 -0.19
N SER A 59 -22.22 -18.06 -0.25
CA SER A 59 -23.63 -18.05 0.12
C SER A 59 -24.48 -18.91 -0.80
N LYS A 60 -24.20 -18.93 -2.13
CA LYS A 60 -24.92 -19.81 -3.08
C LYS A 60 -24.61 -21.28 -2.87
N GLU A 61 -23.35 -21.64 -2.59
CA GLU A 61 -22.94 -23.01 -2.30
C GLU A 61 -23.68 -23.55 -1.08
N LYS A 62 -23.80 -22.76 -0.01
CA LYS A 62 -24.60 -23.13 1.19
C LYS A 62 -26.05 -23.37 0.87
N LYS A 63 -26.68 -22.62 -0.03
CA LYS A 63 -28.03 -22.82 -0.51
C LYS A 63 -28.18 -24.17 -1.24
N LEU A 64 -27.19 -24.55 -2.06
CA LEU A 64 -27.20 -25.85 -2.77
C LEU A 64 -27.17 -27.03 -1.81
N HIS A 65 -26.47 -26.91 -0.68
CA HIS A 65 -26.34 -27.96 0.35
C HIS A 65 -27.48 -27.95 1.39
N LYS A 66 -28.56 -27.19 1.13
CA LYS A 66 -29.74 -27.09 2.03
C LYS A 66 -29.37 -26.66 3.47
N GLU A 67 -28.29 -25.86 3.61
CA GLU A 67 -27.99 -25.25 4.89
C GLU A 67 -29.08 -24.24 5.28
N GLU A 68 -29.24 -24.01 6.59
CA GLU A 68 -30.25 -23.07 7.12
C GLU A 68 -30.09 -21.67 6.52
N ASP A 69 -31.20 -20.95 6.29
CA ASP A 69 -31.24 -19.57 5.78
C ASP A 69 -30.38 -18.60 6.61
N VAL A 70 -30.26 -18.87 7.92
CA VAL A 70 -29.44 -18.14 8.86
C VAL A 70 -27.94 -18.19 8.47
N SER A 71 -27.45 -19.36 8.00
CA SER A 71 -26.03 -19.52 7.61
C SER A 71 -25.69 -18.75 6.32
N MET A 72 -26.63 -18.68 5.38
CA MET A 72 -26.51 -17.90 4.15
C MET A 72 -26.52 -16.38 4.43
N PHE A 73 -27.44 -15.95 5.30
CA PHE A 73 -27.53 -14.56 5.72
C PHE A 73 -26.26 -14.11 6.44
N LYS A 74 -25.75 -14.93 7.37
CA LYS A 74 -24.47 -14.68 8.06
C LYS A 74 -23.30 -14.55 7.08
N ALA A 75 -23.21 -15.42 6.07
CA ALA A 75 -22.15 -15.32 5.06
C ALA A 75 -22.20 -14.00 4.28
N ARG A 76 -23.40 -13.53 3.90
CA ARG A 76 -23.56 -12.24 3.21
C ARG A 76 -23.18 -11.05 4.08
N ILE A 77 -23.66 -10.98 5.32
CA ILE A 77 -23.32 -9.90 6.25
C ILE A 77 -21.82 -9.87 6.50
N THR A 78 -21.18 -11.03 6.72
CA THR A 78 -19.73 -11.10 6.87
C THR A 78 -19.01 -10.56 5.63
N GLY A 79 -19.50 -10.90 4.42
CA GLY A 79 -18.96 -10.38 3.18
C GLY A 79 -19.01 -8.85 3.09
N TYR A 80 -20.14 -8.24 3.43
CA TYR A 80 -20.29 -6.79 3.46
C TYR A 80 -19.38 -6.14 4.51
N ALA A 81 -19.33 -6.69 5.73
CA ALA A 81 -18.48 -6.17 6.80
C ALA A 81 -16.99 -6.20 6.41
N VAL A 82 -16.53 -7.33 5.84
CA VAL A 82 -15.16 -7.48 5.37
C VAL A 82 -14.87 -6.55 4.18
N ALA A 83 -15.79 -6.40 3.23
CA ALA A 83 -15.60 -5.47 2.12
C ALA A 83 -15.51 -4.01 2.60
N LEU A 84 -16.32 -3.61 3.58
CA LEU A 84 -16.29 -2.26 4.16
C LEU A 84 -15.05 -2.02 5.03
N SER A 85 -14.45 -3.03 5.64
CA SER A 85 -13.21 -2.85 6.41
C SER A 85 -12.06 -2.31 5.55
N VAL A 86 -12.01 -2.64 4.25
CA VAL A 86 -10.94 -2.18 3.34
C VAL A 86 -10.87 -0.66 3.25
N PRO A 87 -11.93 0.08 2.85
CA PRO A 87 -11.89 1.54 2.79
C PRO A 87 -11.74 2.19 4.18
N ILE A 88 -12.26 1.56 5.25
CA ILE A 88 -12.08 2.06 6.62
C ILE A 88 -10.62 2.03 7.01
N THR A 89 -9.91 0.91 6.81
CA THR A 89 -8.48 0.78 7.09
C THR A 89 -7.65 1.79 6.31
N LEU A 90 -7.96 1.99 5.02
CA LEU A 90 -7.30 3.00 4.20
C LEU A 90 -7.63 4.43 4.66
N GLY A 91 -8.84 4.68 5.15
CA GLY A 91 -9.22 5.93 5.79
C GLY A 91 -8.38 6.22 7.03
N ILE A 92 -8.17 5.21 7.90
CA ILE A 92 -7.27 5.31 9.06
C ILE A 92 -5.85 5.65 8.60
N ALA A 93 -5.34 5.00 7.56
CA ALA A 93 -4.02 5.27 7.00
C ALA A 93 -3.88 6.74 6.51
N VAL A 94 -4.92 7.28 5.86
CA VAL A 94 -4.96 8.68 5.40
C VAL A 94 -4.96 9.64 6.58
N VAL A 95 -5.77 9.40 7.62
CA VAL A 95 -5.83 10.24 8.82
C VAL A 95 -4.48 10.21 9.54
N THR A 96 -3.94 9.02 9.82
CA THR A 96 -2.65 8.83 10.49
C THR A 96 -1.54 9.57 9.76
N LYS A 97 -1.43 9.38 8.44
CA LYS A 97 -0.47 10.11 7.60
C LYS A 97 -0.62 11.63 7.76
N THR A 98 -1.85 12.13 7.72
CA THR A 98 -2.12 13.57 7.75
C THR A 98 -1.73 14.17 9.10
N VAL A 99 -2.09 13.52 10.20
CA VAL A 99 -1.72 13.95 11.55
C VAL A 99 -0.20 13.98 11.72
N ILE A 100 0.50 12.90 11.34
CA ILE A 100 1.96 12.84 11.48
C ILE A 100 2.64 13.89 10.59
N LYS A 101 2.14 14.14 9.37
CA LYS A 101 2.67 15.22 8.51
C LYS A 101 2.57 16.60 9.15
N MET A 102 1.50 16.89 9.85
CA MET A 102 1.32 18.16 10.55
C MET A 102 2.25 18.27 11.76
N LEU A 103 2.42 17.18 12.51
CA LEU A 103 3.27 17.17 13.71
C LEU A 103 4.76 17.28 13.38
N VAL A 104 5.25 16.48 12.42
CA VAL A 104 6.68 16.43 12.06
C VAL A 104 7.11 17.60 11.19
N ASN A 105 6.21 18.10 10.35
CA ASN A 105 6.41 19.30 9.53
C ASN A 105 7.69 19.31 8.68
N ARG A 106 8.20 18.15 8.25
CA ARG A 106 9.46 18.00 7.52
C ARG A 106 9.32 18.50 6.08
N PRO A 107 10.26 19.39 5.59
CA PRO A 107 10.28 19.77 4.19
C PRO A 107 10.65 18.59 3.28
N ARG A 108 10.25 18.67 2.01
CA ARG A 108 10.63 17.68 1.00
C ARG A 108 12.02 17.96 0.45
N PRO A 109 12.75 16.90 0.03
CA PRO A 109 14.02 17.09 -0.66
C PRO A 109 13.82 17.75 -2.03
N ASN A 110 12.80 17.32 -2.82
CA ASN A 110 12.60 17.76 -4.22
C ASN A 110 13.92 17.85 -4.98
N ALA A 111 14.76 16.81 -4.84
CA ALA A 111 16.14 16.79 -5.27
C ALA A 111 16.30 16.81 -6.80
N PHE A 112 15.28 16.36 -7.53
CA PHE A 112 15.28 16.24 -8.99
C PHE A 112 14.03 16.89 -9.58
N PRO A 113 13.95 18.24 -9.55
CA PRO A 113 12.73 18.95 -9.99
C PRO A 113 12.40 18.73 -11.46
N GLU A 114 13.37 18.37 -12.28
CA GLU A 114 13.19 17.99 -13.70
C GLU A 114 12.44 16.67 -13.86
N ILE A 115 12.46 15.81 -12.84
CA ILE A 115 11.73 14.54 -12.84
C ILE A 115 10.34 14.72 -12.22
N MET A 116 10.30 15.25 -10.98
CA MET A 116 9.06 15.46 -10.23
C MET A 116 9.25 16.49 -9.11
N VAL A 117 8.24 17.33 -8.93
CA VAL A 117 8.12 18.22 -7.76
C VAL A 117 6.81 17.89 -7.05
N GLU A 118 6.87 17.74 -5.74
CA GLU A 118 5.68 17.59 -4.90
C GLU A 118 5.62 18.68 -3.83
N THR A 119 4.41 19.12 -3.53
CA THR A 119 4.13 20.11 -2.48
C THR A 119 3.80 19.45 -1.14
N GLY A 120 3.83 20.26 -0.08
CA GLY A 120 3.50 19.80 1.28
C GLY A 120 4.67 19.09 1.98
N LYS A 121 4.37 18.41 3.09
CA LYS A 121 5.36 17.81 3.98
C LYS A 121 5.82 16.45 3.50
N SER A 122 7.10 16.09 3.79
CA SER A 122 7.66 14.83 3.33
C SER A 122 7.30 13.64 4.22
N PHE A 123 7.46 13.77 5.54
CA PHE A 123 7.33 12.66 6.50
C PHE A 123 5.90 12.47 7.01
N PRO A 124 5.40 11.24 7.04
CA PRO A 124 5.89 10.06 6.33
C PRO A 124 5.43 10.04 4.86
N SER A 125 6.02 9.13 4.04
CA SER A 125 5.63 8.96 2.65
C SER A 125 4.23 8.41 2.49
N GLY A 126 3.34 9.18 1.85
CA GLY A 126 1.94 8.79 1.64
C GLY A 126 1.77 7.64 0.67
N HIS A 127 2.61 7.53 -0.37
CA HIS A 127 2.63 6.40 -1.29
C HIS A 127 3.02 5.11 -0.57
N SER A 128 4.05 5.19 0.31
CA SER A 128 4.52 4.04 1.09
C SER A 128 3.47 3.54 2.07
N ILE A 129 2.79 4.44 2.80
CA ILE A 129 1.68 4.05 3.69
C ILE A 129 0.56 3.38 2.90
N GLY A 130 0.09 4.02 1.82
CA GLY A 130 -1.04 3.51 1.05
C GLY A 130 -0.78 2.13 0.46
N ILE A 131 0.37 1.94 -0.20
CA ILE A 131 0.69 0.65 -0.81
C ILE A 131 0.95 -0.45 0.23
N ALA A 132 1.62 -0.14 1.36
CA ALA A 132 1.86 -1.13 2.41
C ALA A 132 0.55 -1.55 3.08
N THR A 133 -0.34 -0.61 3.44
CA THR A 133 -1.66 -0.93 3.97
C THR A 133 -2.44 -1.84 3.02
N MET A 134 -2.45 -1.51 1.73
CA MET A 134 -3.17 -2.28 0.71
C MET A 134 -2.60 -3.69 0.55
N VAL A 135 -1.27 -3.80 0.49
CA VAL A 135 -0.56 -5.08 0.40
C VAL A 135 -0.84 -5.95 1.63
N THR A 136 -0.88 -5.38 2.84
CA THR A 136 -1.21 -6.13 4.07
C THR A 136 -2.62 -6.71 3.99
N ILE A 137 -3.60 -5.93 3.55
CA ILE A 137 -4.97 -6.41 3.35
C ILE A 137 -4.99 -7.58 2.35
N LEU A 138 -4.26 -7.48 1.23
CA LEU A 138 -4.17 -8.57 0.24
C LEU A 138 -3.48 -9.82 0.82
N ILE A 139 -2.40 -9.64 1.59
CA ILE A 139 -1.70 -10.73 2.29
C ILE A 139 -2.65 -11.47 3.22
N TYR A 140 -3.48 -10.76 3.98
CA TYR A 140 -4.49 -11.38 4.84
C TYR A 140 -5.40 -12.31 4.03
N PHE A 141 -5.93 -11.87 2.87
CA PHE A 141 -6.77 -12.71 2.02
C PHE A 141 -6.01 -13.90 1.41
N VAL A 142 -4.74 -13.73 1.06
CA VAL A 142 -3.90 -14.85 0.60
C VAL A 142 -3.73 -15.89 1.71
N ILE A 143 -3.48 -15.46 2.95
CA ILE A 143 -3.25 -16.36 4.09
C ILE A 143 -4.50 -17.18 4.41
N ILE A 144 -5.69 -16.57 4.43
CA ILE A 144 -6.94 -17.25 4.77
C ILE A 144 -7.57 -18.06 3.62
N SER A 145 -7.04 -17.92 2.39
CA SER A 145 -7.53 -18.66 1.22
C SER A 145 -7.22 -20.16 1.31
N ASP A 146 -7.89 -20.97 0.50
CA ASP A 146 -7.66 -22.43 0.40
C ASP A 146 -6.48 -22.81 -0.52
N MET A 147 -5.65 -21.84 -0.92
CA MET A 147 -4.47 -22.09 -1.76
C MET A 147 -3.43 -22.94 -1.04
N ASN A 148 -2.63 -23.70 -1.81
CA ASN A 148 -1.53 -24.46 -1.23
C ASN A 148 -0.46 -23.53 -0.61
N ARG A 149 0.30 -24.06 0.36
CA ARG A 149 1.27 -23.28 1.15
C ARG A 149 2.36 -22.63 0.28
N VAL A 150 2.85 -23.34 -0.73
CA VAL A 150 3.92 -22.84 -1.60
C VAL A 150 3.43 -21.60 -2.36
N LEU A 151 2.22 -21.67 -2.95
CA LEU A 151 1.64 -20.54 -3.67
C LEU A 151 1.39 -19.34 -2.73
N LYS A 152 0.95 -19.58 -1.48
CA LYS A 152 0.80 -18.51 -0.48
C LYS A 152 2.13 -17.80 -0.22
N TYR A 153 3.21 -18.56 0.02
CA TYR A 153 4.54 -17.96 0.25
C TYR A 153 5.02 -17.14 -0.96
N ILE A 154 4.85 -17.66 -2.17
CA ILE A 154 5.22 -16.93 -3.40
C ILE A 154 4.43 -15.63 -3.49
N LEU A 155 3.12 -15.67 -3.35
CA LEU A 155 2.27 -14.48 -3.47
C LEU A 155 2.57 -13.44 -2.38
N VAL A 156 2.75 -13.85 -1.13
CA VAL A 156 3.12 -12.95 -0.03
C VAL A 156 4.46 -12.28 -0.31
N THR A 157 5.46 -13.04 -0.74
CA THR A 157 6.77 -12.49 -1.09
C THR A 157 6.67 -11.48 -2.24
N LEU A 158 5.93 -11.80 -3.31
CA LEU A 158 5.72 -10.89 -4.44
C LEU A 158 5.00 -9.61 -4.03
N LEU A 159 3.99 -9.69 -3.17
CA LEU A 159 3.26 -8.54 -2.66
C LEU A 159 4.17 -7.62 -1.82
N ILE A 160 5.00 -8.18 -0.95
CA ILE A 160 5.97 -7.40 -0.17
C ILE A 160 6.98 -6.71 -1.09
N LEU A 161 7.58 -7.45 -2.03
CA LEU A 161 8.51 -6.89 -3.00
C LEU A 161 7.87 -5.78 -3.84
N PHE A 162 6.63 -5.99 -4.27
CA PHE A 162 5.87 -4.99 -5.01
C PHE A 162 5.72 -3.69 -4.21
N SER A 163 5.36 -3.78 -2.92
CA SER A 163 5.23 -2.58 -2.07
C SER A 163 6.57 -1.84 -1.90
N ILE A 164 7.68 -2.58 -1.76
CA ILE A 164 9.02 -2.00 -1.66
C ILE A 164 9.40 -1.30 -2.97
N VAL A 165 9.16 -1.92 -4.12
CA VAL A 165 9.43 -1.32 -5.43
C VAL A 165 8.64 -0.02 -5.62
N ILE A 166 7.33 -0.03 -5.34
CA ILE A 166 6.51 1.19 -5.44
C ILE A 166 7.00 2.29 -4.50
N ALA A 167 7.32 1.95 -3.25
CA ALA A 167 7.84 2.90 -2.27
C ALA A 167 9.21 3.47 -2.70
N SER A 168 10.09 2.66 -3.29
CA SER A 168 11.40 3.07 -3.79
C SER A 168 11.33 4.06 -4.96
N THR A 169 10.25 4.06 -5.74
CA THR A 169 10.05 5.08 -6.78
C THR A 169 10.07 6.50 -6.24
N ARG A 170 9.70 6.68 -4.95
CA ARG A 170 9.68 8.01 -4.30
C ARG A 170 11.08 8.52 -3.99
N LEU A 171 12.02 7.59 -3.72
CA LEU A 171 13.44 7.89 -3.58
C LEU A 171 14.05 8.24 -4.93
N TYR A 172 13.78 7.41 -5.94
CA TYR A 172 14.21 7.64 -7.31
C TYR A 172 13.80 9.02 -7.84
N MET A 173 12.58 9.46 -7.52
CA MET A 173 12.06 10.77 -7.94
C MET A 173 12.56 11.93 -7.06
N GLY A 174 13.30 11.67 -6.00
CA GLY A 174 13.86 12.70 -5.11
C GLY A 174 12.81 13.50 -4.34
N VAL A 175 11.59 12.99 -4.16
CA VAL A 175 10.47 13.69 -3.48
C VAL A 175 10.29 13.28 -2.03
N HIS A 176 10.98 12.20 -1.58
CA HIS A 176 11.00 11.69 -0.23
C HIS A 176 12.41 11.24 0.19
N TYR A 177 12.70 11.33 1.48
CA TYR A 177 13.88 10.73 2.09
C TYR A 177 13.66 9.24 2.37
N LEU A 178 14.76 8.48 2.53
CA LEU A 178 14.69 7.06 2.88
C LEU A 178 13.91 6.84 4.17
N SER A 179 14.16 7.65 5.19
CA SER A 179 13.46 7.60 6.47
C SER A 179 11.95 7.83 6.35
N ASP A 180 11.49 8.70 5.42
CA ASP A 180 10.06 8.90 5.14
C ASP A 180 9.43 7.63 4.56
N VAL A 181 10.16 6.95 3.68
CA VAL A 181 9.71 5.74 2.99
C VAL A 181 9.64 4.56 3.95
N ILE A 182 10.68 4.34 4.77
CA ILE A 182 10.71 3.27 5.77
C ILE A 182 9.59 3.48 6.80
N ALA A 183 9.46 4.68 7.36
CA ALA A 183 8.37 5.00 8.29
C ALA A 183 7.00 4.78 7.65
N GLY A 184 6.84 5.17 6.38
CA GLY A 184 5.60 4.97 5.63
C GLY A 184 5.25 3.49 5.45
N LEU A 185 6.20 2.66 5.04
CA LEU A 185 6.01 1.21 4.89
C LEU A 185 5.65 0.57 6.24
N THR A 186 6.41 0.88 7.29
CA THR A 186 6.16 0.34 8.65
C THR A 186 4.77 0.69 9.14
N LEU A 187 4.38 1.97 9.07
CA LEU A 187 3.05 2.41 9.46
C LEU A 187 1.95 1.73 8.63
N GLY A 188 2.16 1.63 7.33
CA GLY A 188 1.19 0.99 6.44
C GLY A 188 1.00 -0.49 6.75
N TYR A 189 2.07 -1.23 7.03
CA TYR A 189 1.98 -2.63 7.45
C TYR A 189 1.26 -2.78 8.80
N ILE A 190 1.56 -1.92 9.78
CA ILE A 190 0.88 -1.95 11.09
C ILE A 190 -0.61 -1.64 10.96
N ILE A 191 -0.99 -0.64 10.16
CA ILE A 191 -2.40 -0.25 10.01
C ILE A 191 -3.19 -1.31 9.24
N GLY A 192 -2.56 -2.03 8.32
CA GLY A 192 -3.20 -3.06 7.51
C GLY A 192 -3.45 -4.38 8.23
N THR A 193 -2.81 -4.61 9.40
CA THR A 193 -3.02 -5.81 10.25
C THR A 193 -4.24 -5.66 11.12
#